data_451284318009507a3399dc8e7b93fcf4
#
_entry.id   451284318009507a3399dc8e7b93fcf4
#
_cell.length_a   1.000
_cell.length_b   1.000
_cell.length_c   1.000
_cell.angle_alpha   90.00
_cell.angle_beta   90.00
_cell.angle_gamma   90.00
#
_symmetry.space_group_name_H-M   'P 1'
#
loop_
_entity.id
_entity.type
_entity.pdbx_description
1 polymer ?
#
loop_
_entity_poly.entity_id
_entity_poly.type
_entity_poly.pdbx_seq_one_letter_code
_entity_poly.pdbx_strand_id
1 'polypeptide(L)'
;TESDADPDNDTRANDSPAQAGFAGDTGQLPMDTRRVLVQLLLGPAIDATRQRRLWPVLLRDEALLRSRLHELFLDLVVDVEQQVAFTRQVVADDIDAPVLLRKAHLGFLDSALLLYLRQRLTQAEAQGERAVVSAEDMAAQLSVFERSANPDQARFSRQAASAVEKA
;
A
#
# COMPACT_ATOMS: atom_id res chain seq x y z
N THR A 1 19.51 -51.93 33.22
CA THR A 1 18.82 -51.88 31.90
C THR A 1 18.28 -50.48 31.76
N GLU A 2 19.15 -49.65 31.23
CA GLU A 2 18.90 -48.24 30.89
C GLU A 2 18.02 -48.18 29.66
N SER A 3 16.98 -47.38 29.74
CA SER A 3 16.10 -47.06 28.61
C SER A 3 16.47 -45.66 28.14
N ASP A 4 17.20 -45.61 27.03
CA ASP A 4 17.49 -44.38 26.31
C ASP A 4 16.17 -43.79 25.78
N ALA A 5 15.80 -42.62 26.29
CA ALA A 5 14.75 -41.77 25.73
C ALA A 5 15.41 -40.79 24.78
N ASP A 6 15.12 -40.96 23.52
CA ASP A 6 15.54 -40.12 22.39
C ASP A 6 14.77 -38.76 22.41
N PRO A 7 15.43 -37.58 22.54
CA PRO A 7 14.75 -36.31 22.58
C PRO A 7 14.85 -35.54 21.24
N ASP A 8 14.60 -36.19 20.12
CA ASP A 8 14.62 -35.53 18.80
C ASP A 8 13.36 -35.84 18.01
N ASN A 9 12.26 -35.20 18.40
CA ASN A 9 11.13 -35.07 17.47
C ASN A 9 10.19 -33.95 17.87
N ASP A 10 10.64 -32.69 17.77
CA ASP A 10 9.71 -31.57 17.83
C ASP A 10 10.20 -30.40 16.99
N THR A 11 10.41 -30.62 15.68
CA THR A 11 10.58 -29.56 14.70
C THR A 11 9.82 -29.92 13.43
N ARG A 12 8.57 -30.32 13.57
CA ARG A 12 7.64 -30.28 12.44
C ARG A 12 6.96 -28.90 12.44
N ALA A 13 7.67 -27.92 11.89
CA ALA A 13 7.04 -26.69 11.40
C ALA A 13 5.78 -27.07 10.60
N ASN A 14 4.71 -26.40 10.93
CA ASN A 14 3.37 -26.51 10.41
C ASN A 14 3.32 -26.34 8.87
N ASP A 15 3.72 -27.40 8.16
CA ASP A 15 3.66 -27.51 6.71
C ASP A 15 2.32 -28.15 6.31
N SER A 16 1.23 -27.52 6.75
CA SER A 16 -0.08 -27.89 6.25
C SER A 16 -0.14 -27.50 4.77
N PRO A 17 -0.37 -28.45 3.85
CA PRO A 17 -0.47 -28.13 2.43
C PRO A 17 -1.53 -27.06 2.24
N ALA A 18 -1.20 -26.04 1.44
CA ALA A 18 -2.12 -24.95 1.14
C ALA A 18 -3.46 -25.53 0.66
N GLN A 19 -4.51 -25.25 1.41
CA GLN A 19 -5.82 -25.81 1.12
C GLN A 19 -6.32 -25.24 -0.21
N ALA A 20 -6.63 -26.10 -1.19
CA ALA A 20 -7.12 -25.67 -2.51
C ALA A 20 -8.37 -24.79 -2.34
N GLY A 21 -8.36 -23.59 -2.91
CA GLY A 21 -9.46 -22.64 -2.81
C GLY A 21 -10.58 -22.90 -3.80
N PHE A 22 -10.29 -23.60 -4.90
CA PHE A 22 -11.23 -23.93 -5.98
C PHE A 22 -10.74 -25.15 -6.76
N ALA A 23 -11.60 -25.73 -7.60
CA ALA A 23 -11.26 -26.89 -8.42
C ALA A 23 -10.12 -26.54 -9.40
N GLY A 24 -9.03 -27.34 -9.38
CA GLY A 24 -7.86 -27.11 -10.21
C GLY A 24 -6.87 -26.09 -9.66
N ASP A 25 -7.03 -25.65 -8.42
CA ASP A 25 -6.12 -24.72 -7.76
C ASP A 25 -4.73 -25.38 -7.52
N THR A 26 -3.71 -24.85 -8.18
CA THR A 26 -2.30 -25.24 -8.00
C THR A 26 -1.50 -24.23 -7.18
N GLY A 27 -2.14 -23.20 -6.65
CA GLY A 27 -1.49 -22.16 -5.87
C GLY A 27 -0.98 -22.67 -4.53
N GLN A 28 0.22 -22.26 -4.15
CA GLN A 28 0.90 -22.73 -2.95
C GLN A 28 0.73 -21.81 -1.74
N LEU A 29 0.24 -20.59 -1.95
CA LEU A 29 0.03 -19.67 -0.84
C LEU A 29 -1.21 -20.02 -0.03
N PRO A 30 -1.19 -19.86 1.29
CA PRO A 30 -2.39 -19.91 2.13
C PRO A 30 -3.46 -18.92 1.65
N MET A 31 -4.72 -19.26 1.81
CA MET A 31 -5.84 -18.43 1.28
C MET A 31 -5.82 -17.00 1.81
N ASP A 32 -5.47 -16.79 3.08
CA ASP A 32 -5.42 -15.45 3.66
C ASP A 32 -4.26 -14.64 3.08
N THR A 33 -3.11 -15.28 2.84
CA THR A 33 -1.96 -14.65 2.18
C THR A 33 -2.28 -14.28 0.72
N ARG A 34 -3.07 -15.10 0.00
CA ARG A 34 -3.55 -14.76 -1.35
C ARG A 34 -4.44 -13.52 -1.33
N ARG A 35 -5.32 -13.38 -0.33
CA ARG A 35 -6.16 -12.20 -0.18
C ARG A 35 -5.34 -10.94 0.04
N VAL A 36 -4.29 -11.02 0.86
CA VAL A 36 -3.35 -9.91 1.06
C VAL A 36 -2.64 -9.57 -0.24
N LEU A 37 -2.11 -10.58 -0.97
CA LEU A 37 -1.44 -10.37 -2.25
C LEU A 37 -2.35 -9.68 -3.28
N VAL A 38 -3.59 -10.14 -3.39
CA VAL A 38 -4.59 -9.53 -4.29
C VAL A 38 -4.87 -8.09 -3.87
N GLN A 39 -5.03 -7.81 -2.59
CA GLN A 39 -5.27 -6.43 -2.11
C GLN A 39 -4.08 -5.52 -2.40
N LEU A 40 -2.84 -6.00 -2.26
CA LEU A 40 -1.64 -5.26 -2.60
C LEU A 40 -1.55 -4.94 -4.11
N LEU A 41 -2.04 -5.83 -4.97
CA LEU A 41 -2.07 -5.63 -6.43
C LEU A 41 -3.22 -4.71 -6.87
N LEU A 42 -4.36 -4.75 -6.19
CA LEU A 42 -5.49 -3.86 -6.47
C LEU A 42 -5.24 -2.43 -5.98
N GLY A 43 -4.35 -2.27 -5.00
CA GLY A 43 -3.94 -0.97 -4.47
C GLY A 43 -5.07 -0.15 -3.84
N PRO A 44 -4.81 1.10 -3.49
CA PRO A 44 -3.49 1.75 -3.49
C PRO A 44 -2.58 1.30 -2.33
N ALA A 45 -3.16 0.87 -1.20
CA ALA A 45 -2.44 0.45 -0.01
C ALA A 45 -3.30 -0.45 0.87
N ILE A 46 -2.66 -1.17 1.80
CA ILE A 46 -3.29 -1.83 2.94
C ILE A 46 -3.05 -0.92 4.15
N ASP A 47 -4.14 -0.46 4.77
CA ASP A 47 -4.15 0.31 6.00
C ASP A 47 -4.70 -0.58 7.12
N ALA A 48 -3.97 -0.73 8.23
CA ALA A 48 -4.34 -1.58 9.35
C ALA A 48 -5.67 -1.18 9.99
N THR A 49 -6.04 0.09 9.93
CA THR A 49 -7.30 0.58 10.51
C THR A 49 -8.51 0.19 9.65
N ARG A 50 -8.34 0.18 8.33
CA ARG A 50 -9.39 -0.17 7.36
C ARG A 50 -9.44 -1.69 7.09
N GLN A 51 -8.27 -2.32 6.94
CA GLN A 51 -8.15 -3.76 6.63
C GLN A 51 -7.58 -4.55 7.82
N ARG A 52 -8.23 -4.46 8.97
CA ARG A 52 -7.79 -5.07 10.24
C ARG A 52 -7.47 -6.56 10.17
N ARG A 53 -8.13 -7.29 9.26
CA ARG A 53 -7.92 -8.75 9.08
C ARG A 53 -6.70 -9.05 8.21
N LEU A 54 -6.35 -8.17 7.28
CA LEU A 54 -5.24 -8.39 6.36
C LEU A 54 -3.90 -7.99 6.96
N TRP A 55 -3.86 -6.98 7.82
CA TRP A 55 -2.64 -6.44 8.40
C TRP A 55 -1.82 -7.49 9.18
N PRO A 56 -2.37 -8.27 10.12
CA PRO A 56 -1.62 -9.30 10.82
C PRO A 56 -1.08 -10.40 9.89
N VAL A 57 -1.85 -10.75 8.85
CA VAL A 57 -1.44 -11.74 7.84
C VAL A 57 -0.29 -11.18 7.00
N LEU A 58 -0.35 -9.90 6.61
CA LEU A 58 0.73 -9.23 5.90
C LEU A 58 2.04 -9.27 6.68
N LEU A 59 2.01 -8.92 7.96
CA LEU A 59 3.21 -8.92 8.80
C LEU A 59 3.76 -10.33 9.02
N ARG A 60 2.88 -11.33 9.23
CA ARG A 60 3.28 -12.72 9.38
C ARG A 60 3.97 -13.26 8.14
N ASP A 61 3.42 -12.98 6.98
CA ASP A 61 3.82 -13.57 5.71
C ASP A 61 4.60 -12.59 4.81
N GLU A 62 5.18 -11.54 5.38
CA GLU A 62 5.84 -10.46 4.64
C GLU A 62 6.90 -10.99 3.68
N ALA A 63 7.78 -11.88 4.14
CA ALA A 63 8.85 -12.43 3.30
C ALA A 63 8.30 -13.20 2.09
N LEU A 64 7.22 -13.96 2.29
CA LEU A 64 6.56 -14.73 1.25
C LEU A 64 5.85 -13.81 0.24
N LEU A 65 5.14 -12.79 0.72
CA LEU A 65 4.50 -11.77 -0.11
C LEU A 65 5.53 -11.00 -0.94
N ARG A 66 6.64 -10.60 -0.32
CA ARG A 66 7.75 -9.91 -0.97
C ARG A 66 8.33 -10.76 -2.09
N SER A 67 8.58 -12.05 -1.85
CA SER A 67 9.06 -12.99 -2.88
C SER A 67 8.12 -13.04 -4.09
N ARG A 68 6.80 -13.15 -3.86
CA ARG A 68 5.81 -13.20 -4.95
C ARG A 68 5.66 -11.89 -5.72
N LEU A 69 5.81 -10.76 -5.03
CA LEU A 69 5.80 -9.44 -5.67
C LEU A 69 7.05 -9.21 -6.51
N HIS A 70 8.22 -9.70 -6.05
CA HIS A 70 9.46 -9.62 -6.83
C HIS A 70 9.36 -10.38 -8.16
N GLU A 71 8.64 -11.50 -8.22
CA GLU A 71 8.37 -12.22 -9.49
C GLU A 71 7.57 -11.35 -10.50
N LEU A 72 6.89 -10.30 -10.00
CA LEU A 72 6.13 -9.33 -10.79
C LEU A 72 6.86 -7.99 -10.97
N PHE A 73 8.14 -7.92 -10.62
CA PHE A 73 8.94 -6.69 -10.61
C PHE A 73 8.34 -5.59 -9.72
N LEU A 74 7.67 -6.00 -8.65
CA LEU A 74 7.12 -5.11 -7.62
C LEU A 74 7.88 -5.30 -6.31
N ASP A 75 8.14 -4.19 -5.62
CA ASP A 75 8.66 -4.19 -4.25
C ASP A 75 7.52 -3.92 -3.26
N LEU A 76 7.64 -4.47 -2.05
CA LEU A 76 6.71 -4.24 -0.94
C LEU A 76 7.31 -3.24 0.04
N VAL A 77 6.63 -2.14 0.23
CA VAL A 77 6.95 -1.16 1.28
C VAL A 77 6.00 -1.38 2.45
N VAL A 78 6.57 -1.59 3.64
CA VAL A 78 5.80 -1.76 4.88
C VAL A 78 6.28 -0.70 5.88
N ASP A 79 5.37 0.16 6.28
CA ASP A 79 5.57 1.13 7.37
C ASP A 79 4.76 0.67 8.58
N VAL A 80 5.47 0.12 9.57
CA VAL A 80 4.84 -0.43 10.78
C VAL A 80 4.37 0.69 11.70
N GLU A 81 5.04 1.83 11.74
CA GLU A 81 4.66 2.97 12.59
C GLU A 81 3.38 3.63 12.08
N GLN A 82 3.30 3.88 10.79
CA GLN A 82 2.10 4.42 10.15
C GLN A 82 1.03 3.34 9.89
N GLN A 83 1.37 2.07 10.10
CA GLN A 83 0.48 0.92 9.88
C GLN A 83 -0.07 0.85 8.45
N VAL A 84 0.79 1.08 7.47
CA VAL A 84 0.43 1.08 6.05
C VAL A 84 1.42 0.24 5.25
N ALA A 85 0.92 -0.45 4.22
CA ALA A 85 1.76 -1.17 3.27
C ALA A 85 1.27 -0.99 1.84
N PHE A 86 2.19 -0.89 0.89
CA PHE A 86 1.86 -0.71 -0.52
C PHE A 86 2.93 -1.30 -1.43
N THR A 87 2.59 -1.48 -2.70
CA THR A 87 3.51 -1.95 -3.72
C THR A 87 4.12 -0.79 -4.48
N ARG A 88 5.37 -0.97 -4.88
CA ARG A 88 6.14 -0.02 -5.70
C ARG A 88 6.75 -0.76 -6.88
N GLN A 89 6.70 -0.16 -8.08
CA GLN A 89 7.39 -0.68 -9.24
C GLN A 89 8.91 -0.66 -9.01
N VAL A 90 9.57 -1.80 -9.25
CA VAL A 90 11.04 -1.85 -9.28
C VAL A 90 11.52 -1.07 -10.51
N VAL A 91 12.47 -0.17 -10.29
CA VAL A 91 13.19 0.56 -11.34
C VAL A 91 14.63 0.14 -11.26
N ALA A 92 15.12 -0.55 -12.29
CA ALA A 92 16.50 -0.95 -12.43
C ALA A 92 16.93 -0.66 -13.87
N ASP A 93 18.04 0.07 -14.02
CA ASP A 93 18.49 0.57 -15.32
C ASP A 93 19.02 -0.55 -16.24
N ASP A 94 19.38 -1.68 -15.65
CA ASP A 94 19.97 -2.84 -16.32
C ASP A 94 18.94 -3.97 -16.63
N ILE A 95 17.68 -3.77 -16.25
CA ILE A 95 16.61 -4.75 -16.45
C ILE A 95 15.47 -4.08 -17.23
N ASP A 96 15.11 -4.65 -18.37
CA ASP A 96 13.88 -4.28 -19.09
C ASP A 96 12.65 -4.91 -18.38
N ALA A 97 12.31 -4.36 -17.21
CA ALA A 97 11.22 -4.85 -16.40
C ALA A 97 9.86 -4.35 -16.92
N PRO A 98 8.91 -5.25 -17.17
CA PRO A 98 7.56 -4.84 -17.52
C PRO A 98 6.93 -3.95 -16.43
N VAL A 99 6.29 -2.85 -16.85
CA VAL A 99 5.61 -1.93 -15.93
C VAL A 99 4.20 -2.43 -15.66
N LEU A 100 3.97 -2.97 -14.46
CA LEU A 100 2.68 -3.45 -14.03
C LEU A 100 1.82 -2.34 -13.43
N LEU A 101 2.41 -1.44 -12.64
CA LEU A 101 1.70 -0.33 -12.02
C LEU A 101 1.47 0.79 -13.04
N ARG A 102 0.21 1.15 -13.21
CA ARG A 102 -0.15 2.25 -14.11
C ARG A 102 0.37 3.58 -13.58
N LYS A 103 1.08 4.32 -14.44
CA LYS A 103 1.46 5.70 -14.13
C LYS A 103 0.23 6.59 -14.31
N ALA A 104 -0.17 7.29 -13.25
CA ALA A 104 -1.18 8.34 -13.34
C ALA A 104 -0.50 9.68 -13.65
N HIS A 105 -0.99 10.39 -14.66
CA HIS A 105 -0.60 11.77 -14.88
C HIS A 105 -1.38 12.66 -13.93
N LEU A 106 -0.66 13.31 -13.02
CA LEU A 106 -1.25 14.24 -12.07
C LEU A 106 -1.43 15.61 -12.75
N GLY A 107 -2.62 16.19 -12.60
CA GLY A 107 -2.86 17.58 -12.97
C GLY A 107 -2.11 18.54 -12.04
N PHE A 108 -2.09 19.83 -12.40
CA PHE A 108 -1.42 20.84 -11.57
C PHE A 108 -1.98 20.89 -10.14
N LEU A 109 -3.31 20.87 -10.00
CA LEU A 109 -3.95 20.91 -8.67
C LEU A 109 -3.72 19.63 -7.89
N ASP A 110 -3.75 18.45 -8.53
CA ASP A 110 -3.41 17.17 -7.88
C ASP A 110 -1.96 17.22 -7.33
N SER A 111 -1.02 17.74 -8.13
CA SER A 111 0.39 17.88 -7.73
C SER A 111 0.57 18.86 -6.58
N ALA A 112 -0.10 20.01 -6.64
CA ALA A 112 -0.06 21.04 -5.59
C ALA A 112 -0.62 20.48 -4.27
N LEU A 113 -1.72 19.72 -4.33
CA LEU A 113 -2.33 19.09 -3.17
C LEU A 113 -1.41 18.05 -2.56
N LEU A 114 -0.79 17.17 -3.37
CA LEU A 114 0.15 16.18 -2.87
C LEU A 114 1.37 16.81 -2.19
N LEU A 115 1.90 17.89 -2.73
CA LEU A 115 3.01 18.63 -2.08
C LEU A 115 2.58 19.21 -0.74
N TYR A 116 1.38 19.75 -0.64
CA TYR A 116 0.82 20.25 0.61
C TYR A 116 0.65 19.13 1.64
N LEU A 117 0.05 18.00 1.24
CA LEU A 117 -0.16 16.85 2.11
C LEU A 117 1.17 16.25 2.60
N ARG A 118 2.18 16.16 1.71
CA ARG A 118 3.53 15.74 2.08
C ARG A 118 4.16 16.67 3.12
N GLN A 119 4.02 17.98 2.94
CA GLN A 119 4.51 18.95 3.91
C GLN A 119 3.82 18.80 5.26
N ARG A 120 2.50 18.61 5.28
CA ARG A 120 1.72 18.36 6.51
C ARG A 120 2.17 17.08 7.21
N LEU A 121 2.40 16.02 6.45
CA LEU A 121 2.92 14.75 6.98
C LEU A 121 4.29 14.96 7.64
N THR A 122 5.25 15.55 6.93
CA THR A 122 6.61 15.80 7.48
C THR A 122 6.58 16.65 8.74
N GLN A 123 5.69 17.65 8.81
CA GLN A 123 5.52 18.47 10.01
C GLN A 123 4.99 17.67 11.20
N ALA A 124 3.97 16.81 10.97
CA ALA A 124 3.40 15.98 12.00
C ALA A 124 4.42 14.93 12.51
N GLU A 125 5.15 14.30 11.59
CA GLU A 125 6.23 13.36 11.93
C GLU A 125 7.32 14.01 12.81
N ALA A 126 7.73 15.23 12.48
CA ALA A 126 8.72 15.97 13.28
C ALA A 126 8.24 16.29 14.71
N GLN A 127 6.90 16.29 14.91
CA GLN A 127 6.27 16.52 16.22
C GLN A 127 5.87 15.23 16.93
N GLY A 128 6.07 14.06 16.29
CA GLY A 128 5.60 12.77 16.79
C GLY A 128 4.09 12.64 16.78
N GLU A 129 3.41 13.41 15.94
CA GLU A 129 1.95 13.44 15.83
C GLU A 129 1.45 12.79 14.55
N ARG A 130 0.20 12.35 14.55
CA ARG A 130 -0.46 11.87 13.33
C ARG A 130 -0.91 13.06 12.49
N ALA A 131 -0.53 13.07 11.21
CA ALA A 131 -1.03 14.06 10.26
C ALA A 131 -2.55 13.92 10.05
N VAL A 132 -3.28 14.98 10.29
CA VAL A 132 -4.72 15.08 10.02
C VAL A 132 -4.96 16.33 9.20
N VAL A 133 -5.65 16.20 8.08
CA VAL A 133 -6.01 17.30 7.18
C VAL A 133 -7.49 17.16 6.82
N SER A 134 -8.26 18.21 6.99
CA SER A 134 -9.67 18.23 6.61
C SER A 134 -9.85 18.50 5.11
N ALA A 135 -10.99 18.11 4.55
CA ALA A 135 -11.34 18.45 3.18
C ALA A 135 -11.43 19.98 2.97
N GLU A 136 -11.82 20.70 4.01
CA GLU A 136 -11.88 22.17 4.01
C GLU A 136 -10.48 22.78 3.91
N ASP A 137 -9.51 22.26 4.66
CA ASP A 137 -8.10 22.72 4.60
C ASP A 137 -7.51 22.46 3.20
N MET A 138 -7.78 21.29 2.63
CA MET A 138 -7.35 20.95 1.27
C MET A 138 -7.95 21.90 0.23
N ALA A 139 -9.25 22.16 0.33
CA ALA A 139 -9.93 23.11 -0.57
C ALA A 139 -9.39 24.54 -0.42
N ALA A 140 -9.18 25.00 0.82
CA ALA A 140 -8.60 26.31 1.11
C ALA A 140 -7.18 26.44 0.53
N GLN A 141 -6.36 25.39 0.65
CA GLN A 141 -5.02 25.36 0.06
C GLN A 141 -5.07 25.47 -1.47
N LEU A 142 -5.99 24.77 -2.12
CA LEU A 142 -6.13 24.84 -3.58
C LEU A 142 -6.66 26.18 -4.05
N SER A 143 -7.49 26.88 -3.27
CA SER A 143 -8.05 28.19 -3.64
C SER A 143 -6.97 29.26 -3.83
N VAL A 144 -5.79 29.12 -3.22
CA VAL A 144 -4.63 30.00 -3.43
C VAL A 144 -4.20 30.06 -4.90
N PHE A 145 -4.45 28.99 -5.65
CA PHE A 145 -4.13 28.89 -7.07
C PHE A 145 -5.26 29.38 -7.98
N GLU A 146 -6.39 29.79 -7.40
CA GLU A 146 -7.48 30.41 -8.14
C GLU A 146 -7.07 31.83 -8.54
N ARG A 147 -6.83 32.05 -9.82
CA ARG A 147 -6.53 33.38 -10.34
C ARG A 147 -7.82 34.22 -10.37
N SER A 148 -7.82 35.32 -9.70
CA SER A 148 -8.96 36.28 -9.59
C SER A 148 -9.54 36.78 -10.93
N ALA A 149 -8.91 36.44 -12.07
CA ALA A 149 -9.30 36.85 -13.41
C ALA A 149 -9.57 35.68 -14.36
N ASN A 150 -9.88 34.48 -13.82
CA ASN A 150 -10.09 33.32 -14.67
C ASN A 150 -11.57 33.23 -15.09
N PRO A 151 -11.91 33.30 -16.40
CA PRO A 151 -13.29 33.15 -16.87
C PRO A 151 -13.88 31.78 -16.65
N ASP A 152 -13.07 30.81 -16.15
CA ASP A 152 -13.45 29.40 -15.99
C ASP A 152 -13.44 28.96 -14.51
N GLN A 153 -13.93 29.83 -13.63
CA GLN A 153 -14.03 29.57 -12.18
C GLN A 153 -14.79 28.26 -11.88
N ALA A 154 -15.85 27.98 -12.65
CA ALA A 154 -16.61 26.74 -12.50
C ALA A 154 -15.79 25.49 -12.86
N ARG A 155 -14.84 25.58 -13.79
CA ARG A 155 -13.93 24.49 -14.13
C ARG A 155 -12.89 24.29 -13.04
N PHE A 156 -12.32 25.37 -12.52
CA PHE A 156 -11.37 25.31 -11.40
C PHE A 156 -12.01 24.64 -10.17
N SER A 157 -13.19 25.08 -9.76
CA SER A 157 -13.90 24.52 -8.61
C SER A 157 -14.19 23.03 -8.77
N ARG A 158 -14.56 22.55 -9.97
CA ARG A 158 -14.74 21.13 -10.25
C ARG A 158 -13.43 20.34 -10.18
N GLN A 159 -12.34 20.91 -10.71
CA GLN A 159 -11.02 20.26 -10.66
C GLN A 159 -10.48 20.19 -9.22
N ALA A 160 -10.66 21.25 -8.43
CA ALA A 160 -10.26 21.29 -7.03
C ALA A 160 -11.07 20.27 -6.20
N ALA A 161 -12.39 20.20 -6.38
CA ALA A 161 -13.23 19.20 -5.72
C ALA A 161 -12.82 17.77 -6.10
N SER A 162 -12.55 17.51 -7.39
CA SER A 162 -12.06 16.19 -7.84
C SER A 162 -10.68 15.84 -7.30
N ALA A 163 -9.79 16.81 -7.09
CA ALA A 163 -8.48 16.55 -6.47
C ALA A 163 -8.62 16.18 -5.00
N VAL A 164 -9.49 16.87 -4.25
CA VAL A 164 -9.79 16.57 -2.85
C VAL A 164 -10.45 15.20 -2.69
N GLU A 165 -11.36 14.83 -3.60
CA GLU A 165 -12.04 13.52 -3.56
C GLU A 165 -11.08 12.33 -3.78
N LYS A 166 -9.99 12.55 -4.53
CA LYS A 166 -8.99 11.51 -4.82
C LYS A 166 -7.94 11.37 -3.71
N ALA A 167 -7.79 12.36 -2.83
CA ALA A 167 -6.77 12.39 -1.78
C ALA A 167 -7.21 11.62 -0.54
#